data_12290d24fcc82a40af3f163e1f7396a5
#
_entry.id   12290d24fcc82a40af3f163e1f7396a5
#
_cell.length_a   1.000
_cell.length_b   1.000
_cell.length_c   1.000
_cell.angle_alpha   90.00
_cell.angle_beta   90.00
_cell.angle_gamma   90.00
#
_symmetry.space_group_name_H-M   'P 1'
#
loop_
_entity.id
_entity.type
_entity.pdbx_description
1 polymer ?
#
loop_
_entity_poly.entity_id
_entity_poly.type
_entity_poly.pdbx_seq_one_letter_code
_entity_poly.pdbx_strand_id
1 'polypeptide(L)'
;MKRVKHFLLASCLFPTLLGAQEMASAYFLELTPDAQSAGMAGTGLATTDNGTTAIFHNASTIAFSQEVMGASYSYAKINQDYALHSASLFYRIGREGIHGFAVGFRHFKDPKVLDYRPHAWDLEAAYFRNVAKNLSLSLTFRSLQAKA
;
A
#
# COMPACT_ATOMS: atom_id res chain seq x y z
N MET A 1 -16.14 15.27 29.82
CA MET A 1 -14.91 15.89 29.34
C MET A 1 -13.61 15.29 29.88
N LYS A 2 -13.51 14.78 31.11
CA LYS A 2 -12.27 14.16 31.63
C LYS A 2 -11.88 12.87 30.90
N ARG A 3 -12.82 12.01 30.55
CA ARG A 3 -12.53 10.72 29.87
C ARG A 3 -11.98 10.84 28.45
N VAL A 4 -12.35 11.88 27.71
CA VAL A 4 -11.84 12.13 26.34
C VAL A 4 -10.37 12.55 26.36
N LYS A 5 -9.94 13.28 27.41
CA LYS A 5 -8.54 13.70 27.56
C LYS A 5 -7.59 12.49 27.78
N HIS A 6 -8.04 11.49 28.53
CA HIS A 6 -7.24 10.28 28.77
C HIS A 6 -7.15 9.40 27.50
N PHE A 7 -8.20 9.38 26.69
CA PHE A 7 -8.20 8.64 25.41
C PHE A 7 -7.24 9.27 24.39
N LEU A 8 -7.23 10.60 24.32
CA LEU A 8 -6.28 11.35 23.46
C LEU A 8 -4.82 11.19 23.94
N LEU A 9 -4.57 11.19 25.25
CA LEU A 9 -3.22 10.97 25.79
C LEU A 9 -2.72 9.54 25.52
N ALA A 10 -3.58 8.54 25.66
CA ALA A 10 -3.24 7.13 25.37
C ALA A 10 -2.95 6.94 23.88
N SER A 11 -3.67 7.62 22.99
CA SER A 11 -3.44 7.58 21.54
C SER A 11 -2.10 8.20 21.13
N CYS A 12 -1.61 9.21 21.83
CA CYS A 12 -0.30 9.82 21.55
C CYS A 12 0.89 9.00 22.07
N LEU A 13 0.68 8.13 23.06
CA LEU A 13 1.75 7.27 23.60
C LEU A 13 1.98 5.99 22.81
N PHE A 14 1.02 5.57 22.00
CA PHE A 14 1.12 4.33 21.21
C PHE A 14 2.24 4.32 20.16
N PRO A 15 2.54 5.43 19.44
CA PRO A 15 3.62 5.43 18.45
C PRO A 15 5.02 5.30 19.03
N THR A 16 5.24 5.64 20.29
CA THR A 16 6.58 5.59 20.92
C THR A 16 7.02 4.19 21.32
N LEU A 17 6.10 3.21 21.32
CA LEU A 17 6.40 1.81 21.62
C LEU A 17 6.75 0.99 20.36
N LEU A 18 6.49 1.53 19.19
CA LEU A 18 6.88 0.95 17.92
C LEU A 18 8.28 1.48 17.59
N GLY A 19 9.32 0.77 18.03
CA GLY A 19 10.69 1.06 17.65
C GLY A 19 10.79 1.09 16.13
N ALA A 20 11.01 2.27 15.57
CA ALA A 20 11.32 2.42 14.16
C ALA A 20 12.72 1.81 13.95
N GLN A 21 12.76 0.57 13.46
CA GLN A 21 14.01 0.03 12.93
C GLN A 21 14.30 0.80 11.64
N GLU A 22 15.44 1.47 11.60
CA GLU A 22 15.97 2.01 10.35
C GLU A 22 16.21 0.85 9.37
N MET A 23 15.28 0.69 8.46
CA MET A 23 15.42 -0.27 7.37
C MET A 23 16.10 0.46 6.20
N ALA A 24 17.43 0.45 6.19
CA ALA A 24 18.24 1.05 5.14
C ALA A 24 17.92 0.55 3.70
N SER A 25 17.16 -0.54 3.59
CA SER A 25 16.82 -1.19 2.31
C SER A 25 15.35 -1.01 1.89
N ALA A 26 14.59 -0.12 2.54
CA ALA A 26 13.17 0.08 2.22
C ALA A 26 12.92 1.07 1.06
N TYR A 27 13.97 1.56 0.38
CA TYR A 27 13.85 2.53 -0.72
C TYR A 27 12.96 2.03 -1.88
N PHE A 28 12.80 0.71 -2.06
CA PHE A 28 11.93 0.17 -3.09
C PHE A 28 10.44 0.49 -2.86
N LEU A 29 10.06 0.90 -1.64
CA LEU A 29 8.71 1.35 -1.34
C LEU A 29 8.39 2.71 -1.97
N GLU A 30 9.41 3.50 -2.28
CA GLU A 30 9.28 4.78 -2.97
C GLU A 30 9.11 4.60 -4.48
N LEU A 31 9.43 3.41 -5.01
CA LEU A 31 9.25 3.12 -6.42
C LEU A 31 7.76 2.97 -6.74
N THR A 32 7.35 3.58 -7.83
CA THR A 32 5.97 3.48 -8.30
C THR A 32 5.64 2.04 -8.68
N PRO A 33 4.56 1.45 -8.12
CA PRO A 33 4.25 0.04 -8.28
C PRO A 33 3.66 -0.30 -9.66
N ASP A 34 3.27 0.69 -10.44
CA ASP A 34 2.57 0.51 -11.71
C ASP A 34 2.89 1.61 -12.73
N ALA A 35 2.64 1.31 -14.00
CA ALA A 35 2.95 2.21 -15.11
C ALA A 35 2.10 3.48 -15.12
N GLN A 36 0.85 3.43 -14.62
CA GLN A 36 -0.03 4.59 -14.56
C GLN A 36 0.51 5.60 -13.54
N SER A 37 0.83 5.14 -12.33
CA SER A 37 1.42 5.99 -11.29
C SER A 37 2.78 6.55 -11.73
N ALA A 38 3.59 5.75 -12.42
CA ALA A 38 4.86 6.21 -12.98
C ALA A 38 4.66 7.31 -14.03
N GLY A 39 3.68 7.15 -14.92
CA GLY A 39 3.35 8.16 -15.94
C GLY A 39 2.83 9.47 -15.37
N MET A 40 2.21 9.42 -14.19
CA MET A 40 1.72 10.59 -13.45
C MET A 40 2.75 11.14 -12.44
N ALA A 41 4.00 10.73 -12.52
CA ALA A 41 5.06 11.13 -11.58
C ALA A 41 4.69 10.90 -10.10
N GLY A 42 3.96 9.82 -9.80
CA GLY A 42 3.54 9.47 -8.45
C GLY A 42 2.39 10.30 -7.86
N THR A 43 1.74 11.15 -8.66
CA THR A 43 0.66 12.05 -8.16
C THR A 43 -0.69 11.37 -7.97
N GLY A 44 -0.81 10.06 -8.24
CA GLY A 44 -2.07 9.29 -8.21
C GLY A 44 -2.71 9.06 -6.84
N LEU A 45 -2.18 9.64 -5.75
CA LEU A 45 -2.63 9.39 -4.36
C LEU A 45 -4.12 9.71 -4.11
N ALA A 46 -4.67 10.66 -4.84
CA ALA A 46 -6.05 11.12 -4.66
C ALA A 46 -6.97 10.76 -5.82
N THR A 47 -6.48 10.05 -6.84
CA THR A 47 -7.30 9.67 -7.98
C THR A 47 -8.08 8.39 -7.68
N THR A 48 -9.34 8.34 -8.08
CA THR A 48 -10.19 7.16 -7.93
C THR A 48 -9.99 6.14 -9.05
N ASP A 49 -9.25 6.51 -10.10
CA ASP A 49 -9.03 5.68 -11.28
C ASP A 49 -7.93 4.63 -11.11
N ASN A 50 -7.15 4.72 -10.03
CA ASN A 50 -6.08 3.75 -9.72
C ASN A 50 -6.60 2.41 -9.15
N GLY A 51 -7.87 2.16 -9.21
CA GLY A 51 -8.65 1.03 -8.66
C GLY A 51 -7.85 -0.13 -8.07
N THR A 52 -7.18 -0.90 -8.90
CA THR A 52 -6.45 -2.11 -8.48
C THR A 52 -5.13 -1.82 -7.76
N THR A 53 -4.43 -0.75 -8.11
CA THR A 53 -3.11 -0.41 -7.53
C THR A 53 -3.20 0.57 -6.37
N ALA A 54 -4.40 1.08 -6.08
CA ALA A 54 -4.63 2.05 -5.02
C ALA A 54 -4.23 1.54 -3.61
N ILE A 55 -4.17 0.23 -3.40
CA ILE A 55 -3.70 -0.33 -2.12
C ILE A 55 -2.29 0.13 -1.77
N PHE A 56 -1.42 0.31 -2.75
CA PHE A 56 -0.03 0.73 -2.55
C PHE A 56 0.12 2.22 -2.21
N HIS A 57 -0.94 3.00 -2.42
CA HIS A 57 -0.94 4.45 -2.23
C HIS A 57 -1.97 4.90 -1.20
N ASN A 58 -3.24 4.66 -1.51
CA ASN A 58 -4.38 5.08 -0.69
C ASN A 58 -5.55 4.11 -0.88
N ALA A 59 -5.59 3.05 -0.08
CA ALA A 59 -6.61 2.01 -0.18
C ALA A 59 -8.05 2.55 -0.01
N SER A 60 -8.23 3.71 0.64
CA SER A 60 -9.57 4.29 0.82
C SER A 60 -10.22 4.71 -0.51
N THR A 61 -9.42 5.04 -1.53
CA THR A 61 -9.95 5.44 -2.84
C THR A 61 -10.61 4.28 -3.58
N ILE A 62 -10.27 3.02 -3.26
CA ILE A 62 -10.92 1.83 -3.83
C ILE A 62 -12.42 1.83 -3.53
N ALA A 63 -12.84 2.42 -2.42
CA ALA A 63 -14.25 2.52 -2.06
C ALA A 63 -15.10 3.31 -3.09
N PHE A 64 -14.46 4.18 -3.89
CA PHE A 64 -15.10 4.97 -4.94
C PHE A 64 -14.94 4.37 -6.34
N SER A 65 -14.19 3.27 -6.49
CA SER A 65 -14.05 2.58 -7.77
C SER A 65 -15.43 2.17 -8.31
N GLN A 66 -15.61 2.15 -9.61
CA GLN A 66 -16.82 1.63 -10.25
C GLN A 66 -16.83 0.10 -10.29
N GLU A 67 -15.68 -0.52 -10.24
CA GLU A 67 -15.51 -1.96 -10.33
C GLU A 67 -15.83 -2.65 -9.00
N VAL A 68 -16.46 -3.81 -9.05
CA VAL A 68 -16.76 -4.66 -7.88
C VAL A 68 -15.51 -5.39 -7.43
N MET A 69 -14.68 -5.81 -8.37
CA MET A 69 -13.41 -6.48 -8.14
C MET A 69 -12.41 -6.11 -9.20
N GLY A 70 -11.16 -6.15 -8.85
CA GLY A 70 -10.09 -5.91 -9.81
C GLY A 70 -8.79 -6.58 -9.35
N ALA A 71 -8.00 -6.97 -10.33
CA ALA A 71 -6.67 -7.53 -10.11
C ALA A 71 -5.68 -6.86 -11.06
N SER A 72 -4.48 -6.63 -10.61
CA SER A 72 -3.39 -6.12 -11.45
C SER A 72 -2.08 -6.82 -11.15
N TYR A 73 -1.24 -6.86 -12.17
CA TYR A 73 0.14 -7.24 -12.05
C TYR A 73 0.98 -6.27 -12.87
N SER A 74 2.06 -5.80 -12.30
CA SER A 74 3.00 -4.91 -12.95
C SER A 74 4.43 -5.43 -12.77
N TYR A 75 5.21 -5.29 -13.83
CA TYR A 75 6.63 -5.56 -13.83
C TYR A 75 7.37 -4.32 -14.33
N ALA A 76 8.22 -3.77 -13.47
CA ALA A 76 9.06 -2.65 -13.82
C ALA A 76 10.54 -3.07 -13.78
N LYS A 77 11.21 -2.95 -14.92
CA LYS A 77 12.66 -3.09 -15.00
C LYS A 77 13.26 -1.70 -14.93
N ILE A 78 13.92 -1.38 -13.81
CA ILE A 78 14.42 -0.04 -13.54
C ILE A 78 15.77 0.16 -14.26
N ASN A 79 16.60 -0.90 -14.23
CA ASN A 79 17.82 -0.97 -15.02
C ASN A 79 18.16 -2.45 -15.29
N GLN A 80 19.38 -2.77 -15.75
CA GLN A 80 19.72 -4.15 -16.12
C GLN A 80 19.58 -5.14 -14.95
N ASP A 81 19.76 -4.69 -13.72
CA ASP A 81 19.87 -5.51 -12.53
C ASP A 81 18.69 -5.38 -11.56
N TYR A 82 17.96 -4.25 -11.62
CA TYR A 82 16.86 -3.94 -10.70
C TYR A 82 15.50 -4.22 -11.33
N ALA A 83 14.68 -5.00 -10.64
CA ALA A 83 13.32 -5.30 -11.06
C ALA A 83 12.35 -5.24 -9.88
N LEU A 84 11.19 -4.62 -10.13
CA LEU A 84 10.07 -4.57 -9.21
C LEU A 84 8.91 -5.34 -9.82
N HIS A 85 8.40 -6.31 -9.08
CA HIS A 85 7.14 -6.99 -9.34
C HIS A 85 6.10 -6.49 -8.35
N SER A 86 4.93 -6.10 -8.82
CA SER A 86 3.80 -5.73 -7.99
C SER A 86 2.55 -6.43 -8.47
N ALA A 87 1.78 -6.95 -7.52
CA ALA A 87 0.50 -7.58 -7.77
C ALA A 87 -0.51 -7.09 -6.75
N SER A 88 -1.73 -6.85 -7.17
CA SER A 88 -2.79 -6.44 -6.27
C SER A 88 -4.15 -6.99 -6.69
N LEU A 89 -5.01 -7.14 -5.69
CA LEU A 89 -6.39 -7.60 -5.83
C LEU A 89 -7.27 -6.81 -4.87
N PHE A 90 -8.46 -6.42 -5.30
CA PHE A 90 -9.48 -5.92 -4.39
C PHE A 90 -10.83 -6.55 -4.67
N TYR A 91 -11.69 -6.57 -3.64
CA TYR A 91 -13.08 -6.98 -3.72
C TYR A 91 -13.96 -6.06 -2.87
N ARG A 92 -15.00 -5.50 -3.49
CA ARG A 92 -15.98 -4.64 -2.83
C ARG A 92 -17.24 -5.43 -2.50
N ILE A 93 -17.78 -5.20 -1.31
CA ILE A 93 -18.92 -5.93 -0.76
C ILE A 93 -20.08 -4.96 -0.57
N GLY A 94 -21.29 -5.44 -0.89
CA GLY A 94 -22.54 -4.69 -0.79
C GLY A 94 -23.00 -4.10 -2.11
N ARG A 95 -24.32 -3.89 -2.24
CA ARG A 95 -24.96 -3.38 -3.48
C ARG A 95 -24.43 -2.02 -3.91
N GLU A 96 -23.93 -1.22 -2.98
CA GLU A 96 -23.39 0.12 -3.22
C GLU A 96 -21.86 0.17 -3.00
N GLY A 97 -21.21 -1.00 -2.82
CA GLY A 97 -19.77 -1.06 -2.58
C GLY A 97 -19.31 -0.35 -1.30
N ILE A 98 -20.12 -0.45 -0.24
CA ILE A 98 -19.93 0.32 1.01
C ILE A 98 -18.63 -0.04 1.72
N HIS A 99 -18.14 -1.28 1.56
CA HIS A 99 -16.89 -1.74 2.14
C HIS A 99 -16.22 -2.81 1.28
N GLY A 100 -14.99 -3.13 1.59
CA GLY A 100 -14.26 -4.19 0.90
C GLY A 100 -12.88 -4.43 1.47
N PHE A 101 -12.18 -5.34 0.81
CA PHE A 101 -10.83 -5.73 1.16
C PHE A 101 -9.93 -5.61 -0.07
N ALA A 102 -8.68 -5.32 0.18
CA ALA A 102 -7.64 -5.34 -0.83
C ALA A 102 -6.40 -6.02 -0.28
N VAL A 103 -5.66 -6.67 -1.16
CA VAL A 103 -4.35 -7.24 -0.87
C VAL A 103 -3.37 -6.77 -1.94
N GLY A 104 -2.14 -6.49 -1.53
CA GLY A 104 -1.06 -6.07 -2.39
C GLY A 104 0.22 -6.81 -2.03
N PHE A 105 1.00 -7.13 -3.03
CA PHE A 105 2.30 -7.76 -2.89
C PHE A 105 3.30 -7.05 -3.79
N ARG A 106 4.47 -6.74 -3.24
CA ARG A 106 5.61 -6.22 -3.99
C ARG A 106 6.83 -7.07 -3.70
N HIS A 107 7.56 -7.36 -4.75
CA HIS A 107 8.84 -8.05 -4.67
C HIS A 107 9.88 -7.24 -5.45
N PHE A 108 10.92 -6.84 -4.75
CA PHE A 108 12.04 -6.12 -5.31
C PHE A 108 13.27 -7.02 -5.37
N LYS A 109 13.87 -7.07 -6.54
CA LYS A 109 15.07 -7.81 -6.81
C LYS A 109 16.20 -6.83 -7.06
N ASP A 110 17.23 -6.92 -6.24
CA ASP A 110 18.45 -6.11 -6.32
C ASP A 110 19.55 -6.84 -7.11
N PRO A 111 20.53 -6.14 -7.67
CA PRO A 111 21.65 -6.76 -8.36
C PRO A 111 22.45 -7.66 -7.42
N LYS A 112 23.10 -8.63 -8.04
CA LYS A 112 24.04 -9.50 -7.34
C LYS A 112 25.28 -8.70 -6.93
N VAL A 113 25.51 -8.58 -5.61
CA VAL A 113 26.73 -7.99 -5.06
C VAL A 113 27.60 -9.10 -4.51
N LEU A 114 28.74 -9.37 -5.15
CA LEU A 114 29.58 -10.54 -4.87
C LEU A 114 28.79 -11.85 -5.06
N ASP A 115 28.61 -12.65 -4.03
CA ASP A 115 27.83 -13.90 -4.04
C ASP A 115 26.42 -13.76 -3.47
N TYR A 116 26.02 -12.57 -3.08
CA TYR A 116 24.75 -12.30 -2.43
C TYR A 116 23.78 -11.53 -3.36
N ARG A 117 22.49 -11.92 -3.33
CA ARG A 117 21.40 -11.18 -4.01
C ARG A 117 20.44 -10.65 -2.96
N PRO A 118 20.53 -9.37 -2.62
CA PRO A 118 19.52 -8.75 -1.77
C PRO A 118 18.14 -8.87 -2.43
N HIS A 119 17.14 -9.15 -1.63
CA HIS A 119 15.76 -9.14 -2.07
C HIS A 119 14.88 -8.60 -0.95
N ALA A 120 13.88 -7.90 -1.33
CA ALA A 120 12.89 -7.39 -0.40
C ALA A 120 11.50 -7.71 -0.90
N TRP A 121 10.60 -8.00 0.02
CA TRP A 121 9.19 -8.15 -0.30
C TRP A 121 8.32 -7.42 0.71
N ASP A 122 7.17 -7.02 0.25
CA ASP A 122 6.16 -6.28 0.99
C ASP A 122 4.80 -6.90 0.72
N LEU A 123 4.08 -7.20 1.79
CA LEU A 123 2.71 -7.69 1.75
C LEU A 123 1.80 -6.70 2.44
N GLU A 124 0.78 -6.26 1.75
CA GLU A 124 -0.21 -5.32 2.27
C GLU A 124 -1.60 -5.97 2.28
N ALA A 125 -2.34 -5.72 3.34
CA ALA A 125 -3.75 -6.07 3.45
C ALA A 125 -4.52 -4.86 3.95
N ALA A 126 -5.58 -4.49 3.26
CA ALA A 126 -6.39 -3.32 3.59
C ALA A 126 -7.86 -3.68 3.71
N TYR A 127 -8.51 -3.09 4.70
CA TYR A 127 -9.95 -2.97 4.77
C TYR A 127 -10.32 -1.52 4.50
N PHE A 128 -11.30 -1.28 3.64
CA PHE A 128 -11.79 0.05 3.33
C PHE A 128 -13.31 0.12 3.45
N ARG A 129 -13.82 1.31 3.76
CA ARG A 129 -15.24 1.55 3.91
C ARG A 129 -15.62 2.97 3.54
N ASN A 130 -16.73 3.13 2.81
CA ASN A 130 -17.42 4.39 2.66
C ASN A 130 -18.17 4.73 3.94
N VAL A 131 -17.85 5.88 4.53
CA VAL A 131 -18.51 6.41 5.73
C VAL A 131 -19.58 7.42 5.36
N ALA A 132 -19.34 8.19 4.31
CA ALA A 132 -20.28 9.15 3.74
C ALA A 132 -20.10 9.23 2.22
N LYS A 133 -20.99 9.93 1.53
CA LYS A 133 -20.99 10.06 0.07
C LYS A 133 -19.62 10.45 -0.52
N ASN A 134 -18.87 11.29 0.19
CA ASN A 134 -17.57 11.80 -0.26
C ASN A 134 -16.45 11.50 0.75
N LEU A 135 -16.68 10.56 1.66
CA LEU A 135 -15.70 10.21 2.70
C LEU A 135 -15.56 8.70 2.79
N SER A 136 -14.36 8.22 2.59
CA SER A 136 -13.96 6.84 2.84
C SER A 136 -12.80 6.77 3.82
N LEU A 137 -12.73 5.67 4.54
CA LEU A 137 -11.65 5.34 5.45
C LEU A 137 -11.07 3.99 5.07
N SER A 138 -9.79 3.80 5.28
CA SER A 138 -9.13 2.51 5.17
C SER A 138 -8.21 2.26 6.35
N LEU A 139 -8.05 0.99 6.67
CA LEU A 139 -7.04 0.48 7.58
C LEU A 139 -6.18 -0.48 6.79
N THR A 140 -4.89 -0.19 6.69
CA THR A 140 -3.92 -1.02 5.97
C THR A 140 -2.91 -1.58 6.96
N PHE A 141 -2.74 -2.87 6.92
CA PHE A 141 -1.64 -3.58 7.56
C PHE A 141 -0.58 -3.89 6.53
N ARG A 142 0.67 -3.62 6.86
CA ARG A 142 1.82 -3.87 6.00
C ARG A 142 2.86 -4.73 6.72
N SER A 143 3.34 -5.76 6.05
CA SER A 143 4.44 -6.60 6.49
C SER A 143 5.58 -6.49 5.49
N LEU A 144 6.71 -5.98 5.94
CA LEU A 144 7.89 -5.76 5.12
C LEU A 144 9.00 -6.69 5.59
N GLN A 145 9.62 -7.38 4.65
CA GLN A 145 10.85 -8.12 4.90
C GLN A 145 11.90 -7.75 3.87
N ALA A 146 13.04 -7.29 4.37
CA ALA A 146 14.23 -7.07 3.57
C ALA A 146 15.34 -7.97 4.10
N LYS A 147 16.00 -8.68 3.21
CA LYS A 147 17.16 -9.49 3.54
C LYS A 147 18.36 -8.81 2.92
N ALA A 148 19.19 -8.29 3.80
CA ALA A 148 20.48 -7.68 3.49
C ALA A 148 21.62 -8.70 3.62
#